data_6a993c39a5fe5cd533a53188d6479ad9
#
_entry.id   6a993c39a5fe5cd533a53188d6479ad9
#
_cell.length_a   1.000
_cell.length_b   1.000
_cell.length_c   1.000
_cell.angle_alpha   90.00
_cell.angle_beta   90.00
_cell.angle_gamma   90.00
#
_symmetry.space_group_name_H-M   'P 1'
#
loop_
_entity.id
_entity.type
_entity.pdbx_description
1 polymer ?
#
loop_
_entity_poly.entity_id
_entity_poly.type
_entity_poly.pdbx_seq_one_letter_code
_entity_poly.pdbx_strand_id
1 'polypeptide(L)'
;MRKSTFIINSVFLPTTLALSMMLVGCGDKSASNNSAANIDPNVLADKQELVINNGAEPESLDPHKVSGVPESNILRQMFVGLTTTDPDGKTIPGMAESWESADNKVWTFKIRDAKWSNGDPVTAEDFVYSFRRVVDPNTASPYASYLADDKVLNAQEVIDGKVKPDALGVKALDEKTLQVTLSEPVPYFPDTLIHTSVKPVPQKVVEKFGEKWTDPSNIVVNGPYKISEWQVNDKIVLERNESYYDNANTTLEKITLLAIPSSTTDVARYQAGEIDITYNEVPPEQFASLKEQLGDQLQVSPMLCTYYYEFNTVKPPFNDARVRRALALALDRNTISDKVVGQGQTPAYQLTPVATNGMQNNTPEWQSWDQAKRVEEAKKLLKEAGYSESKPLKFELLYNTNDNHKKIAVAASSLWKQSLGFVDVSLINKEWKTYLDTRRNGNYQVARAGWCGDYNEPSTFLNIVKTGNSNNQGKYSSANFDSLMTQTLKAGVTPEQRAGIYQQAEAQLDADMPNINVYHYVSPRLIKPYVVGFSTKDPLDNWQAKDLKVAKH
;
A
#
# COMPACT_ATOMS: atom_id res chain seq x y z
N MET A 1 -29.91 59.95 23.50
CA MET A 1 -31.28 60.45 23.23
C MET A 1 -32.14 59.34 22.64
N ARG A 2 -33.25 59.16 23.29
CA ARG A 2 -34.49 58.43 23.01
C ARG A 2 -34.43 56.88 22.94
N LYS A 3 -34.91 56.35 24.08
CA LYS A 3 -35.62 55.10 24.31
C LYS A 3 -36.96 55.08 23.54
N SER A 4 -37.39 53.92 23.10
CA SER A 4 -38.84 53.59 23.01
C SER A 4 -39.04 52.12 23.25
N THR A 5 -39.65 51.87 24.39
CA THR A 5 -40.26 50.64 24.89
C THR A 5 -41.69 50.56 24.33
N PHE A 6 -42.14 49.36 23.92
CA PHE A 6 -43.58 49.07 23.83
C PHE A 6 -43.85 47.70 24.43
N ILE A 7 -44.63 47.74 25.48
CA ILE A 7 -45.32 46.64 26.16
C ILE A 7 -46.81 46.71 25.71
N ILE A 8 -47.48 45.57 25.59
CA ILE A 8 -48.94 45.34 25.76
C ILE A 8 -49.19 43.89 25.36
N ASN A 9 -49.65 43.02 26.07
CA ASN A 9 -50.67 42.66 27.06
C ASN A 9 -51.31 41.33 26.68
N SER A 10 -51.38 40.49 27.65
CA SER A 10 -52.06 39.21 27.82
C SER A 10 -53.58 39.27 27.57
N VAL A 11 -54.15 38.20 27.02
CA VAL A 11 -55.56 37.80 27.34
C VAL A 11 -55.57 36.28 27.55
N PHE A 12 -55.92 35.89 28.77
CA PHE A 12 -56.35 34.53 29.19
C PHE A 12 -57.82 34.33 28.84
N LEU A 13 -58.19 33.14 28.37
CA LEU A 13 -59.47 32.52 28.75
C LEU A 13 -59.38 30.99 28.65
N PRO A 14 -59.88 30.23 29.61
CA PRO A 14 -59.83 28.78 29.64
C PRO A 14 -61.16 28.18 29.19
N THR A 15 -61.13 27.01 28.57
CA THR A 15 -62.32 26.13 28.49
C THR A 15 -61.92 24.69 28.79
N THR A 16 -62.62 24.15 29.71
CA THR A 16 -62.51 22.84 30.36
C THR A 16 -63.19 21.72 29.56
N LEU A 17 -62.66 20.52 29.77
CA LEU A 17 -63.32 19.21 29.96
C LEU A 17 -63.82 18.43 28.73
N ALA A 18 -63.20 17.30 28.47
CA ALA A 18 -63.86 15.99 28.53
C ALA A 18 -62.86 14.84 28.55
N LEU A 19 -62.94 14.09 29.59
CA LEU A 19 -62.28 12.84 29.93
C LEU A 19 -62.92 11.70 29.13
N SER A 20 -62.15 10.92 28.38
CA SER A 20 -62.52 9.53 28.06
C SER A 20 -61.27 8.68 27.99
N MET A 21 -61.10 7.87 29.04
CA MET A 21 -60.16 6.74 29.08
C MET A 21 -60.62 5.67 28.09
N MET A 22 -59.73 5.23 27.22
CA MET A 22 -59.72 3.83 26.74
C MET A 22 -58.28 3.33 26.76
N LEU A 23 -58.04 2.47 27.73
CA LEU A 23 -56.89 1.55 27.77
C LEU A 23 -57.12 0.49 26.70
N VAL A 24 -56.24 0.43 25.71
CA VAL A 24 -55.88 -0.83 25.10
C VAL A 24 -54.37 -0.77 24.91
N GLY A 25 -53.68 -1.54 25.73
CA GLY A 25 -52.27 -1.80 25.56
C GLY A 25 -52.03 -2.77 24.41
N CYS A 26 -51.02 -2.50 23.62
CA CYS A 26 -50.15 -3.48 23.02
C CYS A 26 -48.86 -2.71 22.68
N GLY A 27 -47.88 -2.89 23.49
CA GLY A 27 -46.53 -2.43 23.18
C GLY A 27 -45.97 -3.28 22.07
N ASP A 28 -46.02 -2.78 20.86
CA ASP A 28 -45.09 -3.22 19.83
C ASP A 28 -43.78 -2.47 20.07
N LYS A 29 -42.88 -3.16 20.73
CA LYS A 29 -41.44 -2.90 20.57
C LYS A 29 -41.19 -3.14 19.09
N SER A 30 -41.09 -2.08 18.30
CA SER A 30 -40.40 -2.12 17.04
C SER A 30 -38.95 -2.49 17.34
N ALA A 31 -38.71 -3.80 17.49
CA ALA A 31 -37.38 -4.35 17.28
C ALA A 31 -37.04 -3.95 15.84
N SER A 32 -36.05 -3.10 15.68
CA SER A 32 -35.35 -2.97 14.42
C SER A 32 -34.80 -4.35 14.09
N ASN A 33 -35.58 -5.13 13.38
CA ASN A 33 -35.10 -6.32 12.69
C ASN A 33 -34.08 -5.83 11.65
N ASN A 34 -32.84 -5.65 12.03
CA ASN A 34 -31.71 -5.87 11.16
C ASN A 34 -31.61 -7.40 10.93
N SER A 35 -32.63 -7.99 10.32
CA SER A 35 -32.47 -9.24 9.60
C SER A 35 -31.58 -8.87 8.41
N ALA A 36 -30.29 -9.17 8.51
CA ALA A 36 -29.47 -9.39 7.32
C ALA A 36 -30.32 -10.32 6.44
N ALA A 37 -30.84 -9.81 5.33
CA ALA A 37 -31.55 -10.62 4.36
C ALA A 37 -30.63 -11.81 4.09
N ASN A 38 -31.22 -13.02 4.05
CA ASN A 38 -30.43 -14.23 3.83
C ASN A 38 -29.99 -14.20 2.35
N ILE A 39 -28.85 -13.48 2.10
CA ILE A 39 -28.32 -13.25 0.76
C ILE A 39 -27.72 -14.57 0.29
N ASP A 40 -28.32 -15.16 -0.77
CA ASP A 40 -27.74 -16.34 -1.41
C ASP A 40 -26.61 -15.91 -2.35
N PRO A 41 -25.35 -16.27 -2.04
CA PRO A 41 -24.20 -15.88 -2.86
C PRO A 41 -24.22 -16.47 -4.28
N ASN A 42 -25.09 -17.46 -4.53
CA ASN A 42 -25.24 -18.10 -5.84
C ASN A 42 -26.29 -17.41 -6.72
N VAL A 43 -27.14 -16.56 -6.16
CA VAL A 43 -28.14 -15.80 -6.91
C VAL A 43 -27.60 -14.40 -7.16
N LEU A 44 -27.17 -14.15 -8.38
CA LEU A 44 -26.56 -12.88 -8.74
C LEU A 44 -27.61 -11.77 -8.99
N ALA A 45 -27.24 -10.54 -8.68
CA ALA A 45 -28.00 -9.36 -9.06
C ALA A 45 -27.97 -9.15 -10.58
N ASP A 46 -29.03 -8.55 -11.14
CA ASP A 46 -29.07 -8.20 -12.57
C ASP A 46 -27.99 -7.17 -12.94
N LYS A 47 -27.61 -6.30 -12.00
CA LYS A 47 -26.59 -5.28 -12.15
C LYS A 47 -25.32 -5.70 -11.43
N GLN A 48 -24.26 -5.90 -12.18
CA GLN A 48 -22.96 -6.33 -11.67
C GLN A 48 -22.00 -5.13 -11.63
N GLU A 49 -22.23 -4.20 -10.69
CA GLU A 49 -21.45 -2.98 -10.50
C GLU A 49 -21.06 -2.81 -9.03
N LEU A 50 -19.88 -2.27 -8.76
CA LEU A 50 -19.40 -1.94 -7.42
C LEU A 50 -18.82 -0.53 -7.36
N VAL A 51 -19.00 0.12 -6.21
CA VAL A 51 -18.36 1.37 -5.83
C VAL A 51 -17.37 1.07 -4.68
N ILE A 52 -16.10 1.34 -4.91
CA ILE A 52 -15.00 1.00 -3.99
C ILE A 52 -14.20 2.26 -3.71
N ASN A 53 -13.88 2.54 -2.45
CA ASN A 53 -12.94 3.60 -2.15
C ASN A 53 -11.50 3.12 -2.38
N ASN A 54 -10.71 3.91 -3.10
CA ASN A 54 -9.30 3.67 -3.41
C ASN A 54 -8.33 4.52 -2.56
N GLY A 55 -8.83 5.29 -1.61
CA GLY A 55 -8.07 6.06 -0.62
C GLY A 55 -7.49 7.38 -1.13
N ALA A 56 -6.86 7.41 -2.28
CA ALA A 56 -6.24 8.64 -2.82
C ALA A 56 -6.35 8.72 -4.35
N GLU A 57 -6.22 9.94 -4.87
CA GLU A 57 -6.01 10.19 -6.29
C GLU A 57 -4.68 9.57 -6.75
N PRO A 58 -4.65 8.75 -7.83
CA PRO A 58 -3.42 8.19 -8.33
C PRO A 58 -2.50 9.27 -8.95
N GLU A 59 -1.19 9.14 -8.74
CA GLU A 59 -0.22 10.05 -9.35
C GLU A 59 -0.14 9.88 -10.88
N SER A 60 -0.38 8.65 -11.37
CA SER A 60 -0.35 8.26 -12.78
C SER A 60 -1.06 6.91 -12.97
N LEU A 61 -1.41 6.57 -14.21
CA LEU A 61 -1.84 5.23 -14.65
C LEU A 61 -0.79 4.55 -15.55
N ASP A 62 0.44 5.04 -15.56
CA ASP A 62 1.58 4.37 -16.19
C ASP A 62 2.21 3.39 -15.20
N PRO A 63 2.12 2.04 -15.43
CA PRO A 63 2.65 1.05 -14.50
C PRO A 63 4.13 1.25 -14.15
N HIS A 64 4.90 1.84 -15.05
CA HIS A 64 6.34 2.04 -14.88
C HIS A 64 6.70 3.37 -14.18
N LYS A 65 5.70 4.24 -13.89
CA LYS A 65 5.91 5.58 -13.31
C LYS A 65 5.24 5.78 -11.95
N VAL A 66 4.80 4.71 -11.30
CA VAL A 66 4.07 4.76 -10.02
C VAL A 66 4.75 3.93 -8.95
N SER A 67 4.45 4.25 -7.68
CA SER A 67 4.98 3.52 -6.53
C SER A 67 3.98 3.36 -5.38
N GLY A 68 2.73 3.77 -5.56
CA GLY A 68 1.72 3.76 -4.50
C GLY A 68 0.73 2.60 -4.58
N VAL A 69 0.15 2.25 -3.43
CA VAL A 69 -0.94 1.27 -3.33
C VAL A 69 -2.18 1.73 -4.10
N PRO A 70 -2.60 3.03 -4.04
CA PRO A 70 -3.74 3.50 -4.81
C PRO A 70 -3.60 3.27 -6.31
N GLU A 71 -2.42 3.52 -6.87
CA GLU A 71 -2.11 3.28 -8.28
C GLU A 71 -2.14 1.79 -8.60
N SER A 72 -1.48 0.97 -7.76
CA SER A 72 -1.39 -0.48 -7.96
C SER A 72 -2.75 -1.17 -7.93
N ASN A 73 -3.69 -0.71 -7.08
CA ASN A 73 -5.06 -1.22 -7.04
C ASN A 73 -5.78 -1.02 -8.37
N ILE A 74 -5.64 0.14 -9.00
CA ILE A 74 -6.27 0.45 -10.29
C ILE A 74 -5.58 -0.34 -11.40
N LEU A 75 -4.25 -0.29 -11.46
CA LEU A 75 -3.46 -0.90 -12.52
C LEU A 75 -3.54 -2.42 -12.53
N ARG A 76 -3.78 -3.05 -11.38
CA ARG A 76 -4.04 -4.50 -11.27
C ARG A 76 -5.33 -4.92 -11.95
N GLN A 77 -6.33 -4.03 -12.02
CA GLN A 77 -7.56 -4.28 -12.77
C GLN A 77 -7.38 -4.10 -14.28
N MET A 78 -6.40 -3.28 -14.70
CA MET A 78 -6.21 -2.88 -16.09
C MET A 78 -5.14 -3.69 -16.82
N PHE A 79 -4.13 -4.18 -16.09
CA PHE A 79 -2.98 -4.88 -16.68
C PHE A 79 -2.70 -6.21 -15.99
N VAL A 80 -2.39 -7.23 -16.77
CA VAL A 80 -1.94 -8.54 -16.30
C VAL A 80 -0.49 -8.77 -16.71
N GLY A 81 0.36 -9.13 -15.72
CA GLY A 81 1.78 -9.46 -15.92
C GLY A 81 1.99 -10.87 -16.45
N LEU A 82 3.25 -11.33 -16.49
CA LEU A 82 3.57 -12.73 -16.79
C LEU A 82 2.88 -13.67 -15.79
N THR A 83 2.94 -13.33 -14.53
CA THR A 83 2.23 -14.00 -13.44
C THR A 83 1.20 -13.06 -12.81
N THR A 84 0.28 -13.64 -12.06
CA THR A 84 -0.74 -12.93 -11.26
C THR A 84 -0.99 -13.70 -9.97
N THR A 85 -1.93 -13.28 -9.11
CA THR A 85 -2.31 -14.00 -7.92
C THR A 85 -3.72 -14.56 -8.01
N ASP A 86 -3.96 -15.67 -7.34
CA ASP A 86 -5.32 -16.10 -6.99
C ASP A 86 -5.86 -15.27 -5.81
N PRO A 87 -7.15 -15.40 -5.43
CA PRO A 87 -7.73 -14.65 -4.32
C PRO A 87 -7.07 -14.87 -2.96
N ASP A 88 -6.31 -15.95 -2.79
CA ASP A 88 -5.60 -16.30 -1.55
C ASP A 88 -4.11 -15.84 -1.58
N GLY A 89 -3.69 -15.12 -2.63
CA GLY A 89 -2.35 -14.53 -2.78
C GLY A 89 -1.30 -15.47 -3.36
N LYS A 90 -1.69 -16.67 -3.83
CA LYS A 90 -0.76 -17.59 -4.47
C LYS A 90 -0.46 -17.15 -5.90
N THR A 91 0.82 -17.15 -6.29
CA THR A 91 1.25 -16.88 -7.67
C THR A 91 0.70 -17.95 -8.63
N ILE A 92 0.03 -17.50 -9.67
CA ILE A 92 -0.58 -18.32 -10.72
C ILE A 92 -0.24 -17.76 -12.11
N PRO A 93 -0.47 -18.53 -13.21
CA PRO A 93 -0.34 -18.06 -14.57
C PRO A 93 -1.15 -16.80 -14.87
N GLY A 94 -0.46 -15.77 -15.39
CA GLY A 94 -1.05 -14.55 -15.93
C GLY A 94 -1.04 -14.56 -17.46
N MET A 95 -0.30 -13.65 -18.09
CA MET A 95 -0.05 -13.69 -19.56
C MET A 95 0.86 -14.86 -19.94
N ALA A 96 1.76 -15.30 -19.07
CA ALA A 96 2.42 -16.59 -19.24
C ALA A 96 1.47 -17.71 -18.81
N GLU A 97 1.20 -18.68 -19.66
CA GLU A 97 0.44 -19.88 -19.30
C GLU A 97 1.29 -20.93 -18.58
N SER A 98 2.62 -20.86 -18.76
CA SER A 98 3.61 -21.68 -18.06
C SER A 98 4.99 -21.02 -18.08
N TRP A 99 5.85 -21.47 -17.16
CA TRP A 99 7.26 -21.10 -17.11
C TRP A 99 8.12 -22.24 -16.60
N GLU A 100 9.40 -22.22 -16.97
CA GLU A 100 10.38 -23.20 -16.54
C GLU A 100 11.77 -22.59 -16.39
N SER A 101 12.56 -23.17 -15.49
CA SER A 101 13.99 -22.92 -15.34
C SER A 101 14.67 -24.14 -14.76
N ALA A 102 15.82 -24.54 -15.28
CA ALA A 102 16.60 -25.65 -14.74
C ALA A 102 17.54 -25.24 -13.61
N ASP A 103 17.88 -23.94 -13.53
CA ASP A 103 18.95 -23.41 -12.66
C ASP A 103 18.54 -22.16 -11.88
N ASN A 104 17.26 -21.74 -11.98
CA ASN A 104 16.72 -20.50 -11.45
C ASN A 104 17.42 -19.22 -11.98
N LYS A 105 18.16 -19.33 -13.11
CA LYS A 105 18.85 -18.22 -13.78
C LYS A 105 18.31 -17.94 -15.15
N VAL A 106 18.04 -18.96 -15.94
CA VAL A 106 17.44 -18.80 -17.25
C VAL A 106 16.00 -19.27 -17.19
N TRP A 107 15.08 -18.31 -17.24
CA TRP A 107 13.64 -18.53 -17.18
C TRP A 107 13.02 -18.38 -18.56
N THR A 108 12.22 -19.36 -18.95
CA THR A 108 11.46 -19.34 -20.22
C THR A 108 9.97 -19.32 -19.92
N PHE A 109 9.26 -18.36 -20.49
CA PHE A 109 7.82 -18.15 -20.30
C PHE A 109 7.09 -18.38 -21.62
N LYS A 110 6.00 -19.13 -21.59
CA LYS A 110 5.08 -19.33 -22.72
C LYS A 110 3.92 -18.35 -22.63
N ILE A 111 3.83 -17.42 -23.56
CA ILE A 111 2.80 -16.38 -23.61
C ILE A 111 1.54 -16.95 -24.24
N ARG A 112 0.41 -16.83 -23.53
CA ARG A 112 -0.90 -17.29 -24.03
C ARG A 112 -1.40 -16.49 -25.22
N ASP A 113 -2.39 -17.03 -25.92
CA ASP A 113 -3.16 -16.27 -26.88
C ASP A 113 -4.05 -15.26 -26.15
N ALA A 114 -3.68 -14.00 -26.24
CA ALA A 114 -4.37 -12.88 -25.64
C ALA A 114 -4.29 -11.64 -26.53
N LYS A 115 -5.20 -10.71 -26.30
CA LYS A 115 -5.27 -9.45 -27.05
C LYS A 115 -5.23 -8.25 -26.12
N TRP A 116 -4.65 -7.19 -26.61
CA TRP A 116 -4.87 -5.85 -26.08
C TRP A 116 -6.32 -5.40 -26.33
N SER A 117 -6.80 -4.43 -25.57
CA SER A 117 -8.18 -3.90 -25.67
C SER A 117 -8.49 -3.25 -27.04
N ASN A 118 -7.48 -2.94 -27.85
CA ASN A 118 -7.61 -2.46 -29.22
C ASN A 118 -7.62 -3.59 -30.27
N GLY A 119 -7.53 -4.86 -29.84
CA GLY A 119 -7.54 -6.04 -30.69
C GLY A 119 -6.17 -6.53 -31.16
N ASP A 120 -5.10 -5.79 -30.94
CA ASP A 120 -3.72 -6.25 -31.26
C ASP A 120 -3.35 -7.47 -30.39
N PRO A 121 -2.53 -8.41 -30.88
CA PRO A 121 -2.06 -9.54 -30.08
C PRO A 121 -1.11 -9.07 -28.97
N VAL A 122 -1.17 -9.73 -27.81
CA VAL A 122 -0.13 -9.64 -26.78
C VAL A 122 0.99 -10.62 -27.13
N THR A 123 2.21 -10.12 -27.18
CA THR A 123 3.39 -10.87 -27.63
C THR A 123 4.52 -10.84 -26.61
N ALA A 124 5.51 -11.71 -26.75
CA ALA A 124 6.73 -11.70 -25.94
C ALA A 124 7.50 -10.36 -26.08
N GLU A 125 7.41 -9.69 -27.24
CA GLU A 125 8.08 -8.41 -27.47
C GLU A 125 7.49 -7.27 -26.64
N ASP A 126 6.19 -7.32 -26.30
CA ASP A 126 5.59 -6.35 -25.37
C ASP A 126 6.26 -6.40 -23.99
N PHE A 127 6.65 -7.59 -23.53
CA PHE A 127 7.39 -7.77 -22.27
C PHE A 127 8.85 -7.34 -22.40
N VAL A 128 9.51 -7.64 -23.51
CA VAL A 128 10.87 -7.16 -23.78
C VAL A 128 10.92 -5.64 -23.75
N TYR A 129 10.01 -4.97 -24.45
CA TYR A 129 9.89 -3.53 -24.45
C TYR A 129 9.65 -2.98 -23.03
N SER A 130 8.72 -3.57 -22.32
CA SER A 130 8.30 -3.11 -20.98
C SER A 130 9.43 -3.25 -19.94
N PHE A 131 10.15 -4.37 -19.92
CA PHE A 131 11.26 -4.58 -19.01
C PHE A 131 12.43 -3.63 -19.32
N ARG A 132 12.74 -3.41 -20.61
CA ARG A 132 13.73 -2.41 -21.02
C ARG A 132 13.32 -1.00 -20.62
N ARG A 133 12.03 -0.67 -20.74
CA ARG A 133 11.49 0.66 -20.38
C ARG A 133 11.59 0.94 -18.89
N VAL A 134 11.34 -0.06 -18.03
CA VAL A 134 11.42 0.12 -16.57
C VAL A 134 12.82 0.48 -16.11
N VAL A 135 13.86 -0.12 -16.69
CA VAL A 135 15.26 0.12 -16.30
C VAL A 135 15.92 1.27 -17.08
N ASP A 136 15.26 1.80 -18.13
CA ASP A 136 15.77 2.91 -18.92
C ASP A 136 15.75 4.20 -18.06
N PRO A 137 16.91 4.87 -17.85
CA PRO A 137 16.97 6.14 -17.11
C PRO A 137 16.02 7.22 -17.65
N ASN A 138 15.72 7.21 -18.96
CA ASN A 138 14.80 8.18 -19.57
C ASN A 138 13.35 7.98 -19.11
N THR A 139 12.98 6.79 -18.68
CA THR A 139 11.65 6.53 -18.09
C THR A 139 11.51 7.15 -16.71
N ALA A 140 12.63 7.29 -15.97
CA ALA A 140 12.67 7.77 -14.60
C ALA A 140 11.72 6.97 -13.67
N SER A 141 11.71 5.63 -13.82
CA SER A 141 10.86 4.75 -13.02
C SER A 141 11.26 4.81 -11.54
N PRO A 142 10.31 4.99 -10.61
CA PRO A 142 10.59 4.83 -9.18
C PRO A 142 10.97 3.39 -8.80
N TYR A 143 10.64 2.42 -9.67
CA TYR A 143 10.98 1.01 -9.54
C TYR A 143 12.12 0.57 -10.49
N ALA A 144 12.96 1.48 -10.96
CA ALA A 144 14.07 1.13 -11.86
C ALA A 144 14.95 0.01 -11.29
N SER A 145 15.21 -0.01 -9.97
CA SER A 145 16.04 -1.02 -9.32
C SER A 145 15.39 -2.42 -9.22
N TYR A 146 14.08 -2.55 -9.48
CA TYR A 146 13.35 -3.81 -9.26
C TYR A 146 13.95 -5.00 -10.02
N LEU A 147 14.15 -4.85 -11.33
CA LEU A 147 14.76 -5.91 -12.14
C LEU A 147 16.26 -6.14 -11.83
N ALA A 148 16.96 -5.13 -11.28
CA ALA A 148 18.34 -5.29 -10.81
C ALA A 148 18.39 -6.06 -9.49
N ASP A 149 17.41 -5.85 -8.60
CA ASP A 149 17.24 -6.63 -7.37
C ASP A 149 16.90 -8.09 -7.68
N ASP A 150 16.09 -8.34 -8.70
CA ASP A 150 15.79 -9.66 -9.25
C ASP A 150 16.94 -10.27 -10.06
N LYS A 151 18.09 -9.58 -10.13
CA LYS A 151 19.27 -10.05 -10.85
C LYS A 151 19.11 -10.21 -12.35
N VAL A 152 18.16 -9.52 -12.97
CA VAL A 152 18.09 -9.54 -14.45
C VAL A 152 19.41 -9.02 -15.01
N LEU A 153 20.00 -9.81 -15.90
CA LEU A 153 21.35 -9.54 -16.45
C LEU A 153 21.42 -8.14 -17.08
N ASN A 154 22.42 -7.37 -16.73
CA ASN A 154 22.69 -6.00 -17.16
C ASN A 154 21.67 -4.96 -16.66
N ALA A 155 20.72 -5.30 -15.78
CA ALA A 155 19.73 -4.32 -15.32
C ALA A 155 20.39 -3.12 -14.61
N GLN A 156 21.33 -3.36 -13.72
CA GLN A 156 22.05 -2.27 -13.02
C GLN A 156 22.90 -1.44 -13.98
N GLU A 157 23.57 -2.08 -14.94
CA GLU A 157 24.39 -1.39 -15.94
C GLU A 157 23.56 -0.48 -16.85
N VAL A 158 22.33 -0.88 -17.18
CA VAL A 158 21.36 -0.04 -17.91
C VAL A 158 20.93 1.16 -17.06
N ILE A 159 20.54 0.92 -15.80
CA ILE A 159 20.14 1.97 -14.85
C ILE A 159 21.25 3.01 -14.69
N ASP A 160 22.51 2.55 -14.60
CA ASP A 160 23.68 3.41 -14.47
C ASP A 160 24.07 4.12 -15.79
N GLY A 161 23.37 3.84 -16.90
CA GLY A 161 23.67 4.38 -18.21
C GLY A 161 24.98 3.85 -18.85
N LYS A 162 25.54 2.75 -18.31
CA LYS A 162 26.79 2.13 -18.82
C LYS A 162 26.59 1.34 -20.10
N VAL A 163 25.40 0.75 -20.25
CA VAL A 163 24.95 0.04 -21.45
C VAL A 163 23.54 0.49 -21.86
N LYS A 164 23.17 0.24 -23.10
CA LYS A 164 21.82 0.58 -23.60
C LYS A 164 20.77 -0.41 -23.09
N PRO A 165 19.46 -0.04 -23.06
CA PRO A 165 18.38 -0.92 -22.64
C PRO A 165 18.27 -2.24 -23.43
N ASP A 166 18.73 -2.28 -24.67
CA ASP A 166 18.74 -3.48 -25.50
C ASP A 166 19.72 -4.58 -25.02
N ALA A 167 20.69 -4.21 -24.16
CA ALA A 167 21.60 -5.14 -23.51
C ALA A 167 20.97 -5.89 -22.30
N LEU A 168 19.76 -5.51 -21.87
CA LEU A 168 19.06 -6.19 -20.78
C LEU A 168 18.86 -7.67 -21.10
N GLY A 169 19.06 -8.53 -20.09
CA GLY A 169 18.92 -9.99 -20.18
C GLY A 169 17.50 -10.49 -20.47
N VAL A 170 16.80 -9.88 -21.42
CA VAL A 170 15.44 -10.25 -21.81
C VAL A 170 15.34 -10.29 -23.34
N LYS A 171 14.72 -11.34 -23.87
CA LYS A 171 14.53 -11.50 -25.34
C LYS A 171 13.27 -12.30 -25.66
N ALA A 172 12.61 -11.96 -26.73
CA ALA A 172 11.63 -12.81 -27.38
C ALA A 172 12.36 -13.84 -28.25
N LEU A 173 12.12 -15.13 -28.02
CA LEU A 173 12.63 -16.20 -28.86
C LEU A 173 11.74 -16.38 -30.11
N ASP A 174 10.46 -16.13 -29.95
CA ASP A 174 9.41 -16.01 -30.93
C ASP A 174 8.25 -15.17 -30.35
N GLU A 175 7.16 -14.97 -31.07
CA GLU A 175 6.02 -14.15 -30.61
C GLU A 175 5.39 -14.61 -29.29
N LYS A 176 5.54 -15.89 -28.93
CA LYS A 176 4.92 -16.52 -27.76
C LYS A 176 5.92 -17.08 -26.76
N THR A 177 7.21 -16.85 -26.95
CA THR A 177 8.24 -17.38 -26.04
C THR A 177 9.17 -16.26 -25.60
N LEU A 178 9.08 -15.90 -24.31
CA LEU A 178 9.95 -14.93 -23.65
C LEU A 178 11.03 -15.68 -22.88
N GLN A 179 12.29 -15.23 -22.97
CA GLN A 179 13.36 -15.69 -22.13
C GLN A 179 13.95 -14.54 -21.31
N VAL A 180 14.10 -14.76 -20.00
CA VAL A 180 14.75 -13.84 -19.08
C VAL A 180 15.98 -14.53 -18.47
N THR A 181 17.14 -13.86 -18.56
CA THR A 181 18.41 -14.34 -18.02
C THR A 181 18.79 -13.51 -16.81
N LEU A 182 19.06 -14.18 -15.69
CA LEU A 182 19.51 -13.59 -14.44
C LEU A 182 21.02 -13.80 -14.27
N SER A 183 21.69 -12.89 -13.58
CA SER A 183 23.12 -13.01 -13.23
C SER A 183 23.35 -14.00 -12.09
N GLU A 184 22.38 -14.14 -11.19
CA GLU A 184 22.38 -15.07 -10.05
C GLU A 184 21.08 -15.87 -9.99
N PRO A 185 21.05 -17.04 -9.32
CA PRO A 185 19.81 -17.81 -9.17
C PRO A 185 18.79 -17.09 -8.28
N VAL A 186 17.57 -16.88 -8.78
CA VAL A 186 16.44 -16.34 -8.00
C VAL A 186 15.28 -17.33 -8.07
N PRO A 187 15.13 -18.24 -7.08
CA PRO A 187 14.12 -19.30 -7.15
C PRO A 187 12.68 -18.78 -7.04
N TYR A 188 12.48 -17.58 -6.49
CA TYR A 188 11.17 -16.92 -6.38
C TYR A 188 10.92 -15.87 -7.49
N PHE A 189 11.73 -15.84 -8.55
CA PHE A 189 11.58 -14.87 -9.65
C PHE A 189 10.16 -14.81 -10.24
N PRO A 190 9.42 -15.93 -10.46
CA PRO A 190 8.04 -15.85 -10.90
C PRO A 190 7.10 -15.13 -9.93
N ASP A 191 7.40 -15.13 -8.62
CA ASP A 191 6.59 -14.43 -7.61
C ASP A 191 6.80 -12.91 -7.69
N THR A 192 7.97 -12.44 -8.10
CA THR A 192 8.24 -11.01 -8.27
C THR A 192 7.49 -10.42 -9.46
N LEU A 193 7.14 -11.23 -10.47
CA LEU A 193 6.50 -10.79 -11.71
C LEU A 193 4.99 -10.47 -11.58
N ILE A 194 4.40 -10.65 -10.39
CA ILE A 194 3.05 -10.18 -10.06
C ILE A 194 2.99 -8.65 -9.93
N HIS A 195 4.12 -8.01 -9.65
CA HIS A 195 4.18 -6.59 -9.32
C HIS A 195 3.79 -5.68 -10.50
N THR A 196 3.22 -4.52 -10.16
CA THR A 196 2.72 -3.55 -11.13
C THR A 196 3.80 -3.01 -12.06
N SER A 197 5.02 -2.75 -11.55
CA SER A 197 6.11 -2.15 -12.32
C SER A 197 6.67 -3.02 -13.46
N VAL A 198 6.37 -4.31 -13.47
CA VAL A 198 6.83 -5.25 -14.52
C VAL A 198 5.69 -5.74 -15.41
N LYS A 199 4.53 -5.07 -15.37
CA LYS A 199 3.43 -5.37 -16.28
C LYS A 199 3.73 -4.84 -17.70
N PRO A 200 3.23 -5.53 -18.75
CA PRO A 200 3.46 -5.09 -20.11
C PRO A 200 2.69 -3.82 -20.42
N VAL A 201 3.27 -2.98 -21.28
CA VAL A 201 2.62 -1.80 -21.86
C VAL A 201 2.71 -1.86 -23.39
N PRO A 202 1.69 -1.37 -24.12
CA PRO A 202 1.64 -1.49 -25.57
C PRO A 202 2.59 -0.48 -26.23
N GLN A 203 3.77 -0.92 -26.69
CA GLN A 203 4.83 -0.09 -27.27
C GLN A 203 4.32 0.93 -28.26
N LYS A 204 3.54 0.50 -29.27
CA LYS A 204 3.02 1.38 -30.33
C LYS A 204 2.19 2.55 -29.78
N VAL A 205 1.43 2.30 -28.69
CA VAL A 205 0.57 3.32 -28.06
C VAL A 205 1.44 4.30 -27.25
N VAL A 206 2.38 3.76 -26.48
CA VAL A 206 3.33 4.57 -25.70
C VAL A 206 4.14 5.49 -26.61
N GLU A 207 4.70 4.97 -27.68
CA GLU A 207 5.49 5.75 -28.64
C GLU A 207 4.65 6.79 -29.40
N LYS A 208 3.41 6.44 -29.75
CA LYS A 208 2.50 7.35 -30.47
C LYS A 208 2.07 8.54 -29.64
N PHE A 209 1.74 8.34 -28.35
CA PHE A 209 1.11 9.35 -27.53
C PHE A 209 2.02 9.96 -26.47
N GLY A 210 3.23 9.39 -26.25
CA GLY A 210 4.18 9.85 -25.24
C GLY A 210 3.54 9.90 -23.85
N GLU A 211 3.69 11.00 -23.12
CA GLU A 211 3.14 11.18 -21.77
C GLU A 211 1.60 11.05 -21.70
N LYS A 212 0.90 11.20 -22.82
CA LYS A 212 -0.56 11.13 -22.91
C LYS A 212 -1.08 9.72 -23.24
N TRP A 213 -0.22 8.71 -23.25
CA TRP A 213 -0.66 7.35 -23.58
C TRP A 213 -1.63 6.77 -22.54
N THR A 214 -1.60 7.27 -21.30
CA THR A 214 -2.50 6.87 -20.19
C THR A 214 -3.79 7.68 -20.12
N ASP A 215 -4.00 8.68 -20.98
CA ASP A 215 -5.28 9.38 -21.05
C ASP A 215 -6.39 8.36 -21.39
N PRO A 216 -7.59 8.47 -20.79
CA PRO A 216 -8.68 7.51 -21.02
C PRO A 216 -9.01 7.23 -22.50
N SER A 217 -8.81 8.23 -23.37
CA SER A 217 -9.01 8.10 -24.82
C SER A 217 -7.90 7.36 -25.59
N ASN A 218 -6.74 7.15 -24.96
CA ASN A 218 -5.55 6.61 -25.61
C ASN A 218 -5.11 5.28 -25.05
N ILE A 219 -5.36 5.06 -23.74
CA ILE A 219 -4.83 3.92 -23.01
C ILE A 219 -5.38 2.59 -23.56
N VAL A 220 -4.47 1.64 -23.78
CA VAL A 220 -4.77 0.29 -24.22
C VAL A 220 -4.23 -0.68 -23.18
N VAL A 221 -5.06 -1.65 -22.79
CA VAL A 221 -4.84 -2.54 -21.65
C VAL A 221 -5.01 -4.00 -22.04
N ASN A 222 -4.43 -4.92 -21.27
CA ASN A 222 -4.56 -6.36 -21.46
C ASN A 222 -5.28 -7.08 -20.29
N GLY A 223 -5.71 -6.33 -19.29
CA GLY A 223 -6.40 -6.85 -18.11
C GLY A 223 -7.91 -6.93 -18.25
N PRO A 224 -8.60 -7.37 -17.18
CA PRO A 224 -10.04 -7.59 -17.17
C PRO A 224 -10.89 -6.33 -17.33
N TYR A 225 -10.33 -5.15 -17.06
CA TYR A 225 -11.06 -3.88 -17.15
C TYR A 225 -10.27 -2.84 -17.94
N LYS A 226 -11.01 -1.92 -18.56
CA LYS A 226 -10.51 -0.72 -19.25
C LYS A 226 -11.14 0.53 -18.64
N ILE A 227 -10.41 1.63 -18.63
CA ILE A 227 -10.93 2.90 -18.12
C ILE A 227 -11.93 3.50 -19.10
N SER A 228 -13.08 3.97 -18.57
CA SER A 228 -14.08 4.72 -19.33
C SER A 228 -14.18 6.17 -18.89
N GLU A 229 -13.85 6.48 -17.64
CA GLU A 229 -13.90 7.85 -17.09
C GLU A 229 -12.80 8.07 -16.06
N TRP A 230 -12.21 9.26 -16.05
CA TRP A 230 -11.33 9.73 -14.99
C TRP A 230 -11.66 11.19 -14.65
N GLN A 231 -12.23 11.38 -13.47
CA GLN A 231 -12.47 12.70 -12.88
C GLN A 231 -11.47 12.89 -11.72
N VAL A 232 -10.49 13.76 -11.94
CA VAL A 232 -9.39 13.99 -10.98
C VAL A 232 -9.93 14.41 -9.61
N ASN A 233 -9.43 13.80 -8.54
CA ASN A 233 -9.86 13.97 -7.14
C ASN A 233 -11.32 13.58 -6.86
N ASP A 234 -11.94 12.80 -7.71
CA ASP A 234 -13.30 12.30 -7.53
C ASP A 234 -13.34 10.79 -7.76
N LYS A 235 -13.27 10.34 -9.01
CA LYS A 235 -13.43 8.92 -9.34
C LYS A 235 -12.70 8.50 -10.62
N ILE A 236 -12.42 7.21 -10.68
CA ILE A 236 -12.09 6.48 -11.91
C ILE A 236 -13.14 5.42 -12.13
N VAL A 237 -13.68 5.33 -13.34
CA VAL A 237 -14.63 4.28 -13.75
C VAL A 237 -13.95 3.31 -14.68
N LEU A 238 -14.03 2.04 -14.32
CA LEU A 238 -13.51 0.93 -15.11
C LEU A 238 -14.70 0.08 -15.60
N GLU A 239 -14.68 -0.28 -16.87
CA GLU A 239 -15.66 -1.16 -17.51
C GLU A 239 -14.98 -2.45 -17.95
N ARG A 240 -15.75 -3.55 -17.99
CA ARG A 240 -15.26 -4.86 -18.40
C ARG A 240 -14.61 -4.80 -19.79
N ASN A 241 -13.44 -5.38 -19.92
CA ASN A 241 -12.71 -5.50 -21.18
C ASN A 241 -13.10 -6.82 -21.88
N GLU A 242 -13.91 -6.75 -22.90
CA GLU A 242 -14.38 -7.92 -23.66
C GLU A 242 -13.24 -8.66 -24.37
N SER A 243 -12.10 -7.97 -24.62
CA SER A 243 -10.90 -8.56 -25.24
C SER A 243 -10.03 -9.33 -24.23
N TYR A 244 -10.35 -9.27 -22.93
CA TYR A 244 -9.59 -9.99 -21.90
C TYR A 244 -9.69 -11.50 -22.10
N TYR A 245 -8.54 -12.21 -22.01
CA TYR A 245 -8.48 -13.65 -22.32
C TYR A 245 -9.42 -14.50 -21.47
N ASP A 246 -9.71 -14.07 -20.23
CA ASP A 246 -10.59 -14.76 -19.29
C ASP A 246 -11.90 -13.99 -19.04
N ASN A 247 -12.37 -13.23 -20.03
CA ASN A 247 -13.60 -12.45 -19.94
C ASN A 247 -14.84 -13.29 -19.61
N ALA A 248 -14.87 -14.54 -20.03
CA ALA A 248 -15.99 -15.45 -19.74
C ALA A 248 -16.21 -15.70 -18.23
N ASN A 249 -15.15 -15.61 -17.43
CA ASN A 249 -15.17 -15.77 -15.98
C ASN A 249 -15.23 -14.43 -15.22
N THR A 250 -15.23 -13.30 -15.91
CA THR A 250 -15.31 -11.95 -15.32
C THR A 250 -16.79 -11.52 -15.24
N THR A 251 -17.34 -11.49 -14.03
CA THR A 251 -18.79 -11.23 -13.83
C THR A 251 -19.09 -9.74 -13.71
N LEU A 252 -18.30 -8.98 -12.92
CA LEU A 252 -18.55 -7.54 -12.76
C LEU A 252 -18.41 -6.81 -14.09
N GLU A 253 -19.38 -5.93 -14.37
CA GLU A 253 -19.42 -5.13 -15.60
C GLU A 253 -18.74 -3.77 -15.41
N LYS A 254 -18.84 -3.21 -14.19
CA LYS A 254 -18.34 -1.88 -13.90
C LYS A 254 -17.84 -1.75 -12.46
N ILE A 255 -16.77 -0.98 -12.29
CA ILE A 255 -16.21 -0.62 -11.00
C ILE A 255 -15.99 0.88 -10.98
N THR A 256 -16.49 1.54 -9.94
CA THR A 256 -16.20 2.95 -9.67
C THR A 256 -15.23 3.03 -8.50
N LEU A 257 -14.05 3.55 -8.73
CA LEU A 257 -13.00 3.73 -7.74
C LEU A 257 -12.97 5.20 -7.29
N LEU A 258 -13.24 5.45 -6.01
CA LEU A 258 -13.32 6.80 -5.44
C LEU A 258 -11.99 7.21 -4.82
N ALA A 259 -11.66 8.49 -4.86
CA ALA A 259 -10.46 9.08 -4.27
C ALA A 259 -10.79 9.79 -2.94
N ILE A 260 -11.08 9.02 -1.87
CA ILE A 260 -11.47 9.57 -0.57
C ILE A 260 -10.39 9.28 0.48
N PRO A 261 -9.52 10.23 0.83
CA PRO A 261 -8.45 10.03 1.82
C PRO A 261 -8.93 10.09 3.27
N SER A 262 -10.17 10.53 3.53
CA SER A 262 -10.76 10.59 4.89
C SER A 262 -11.49 9.30 5.20
N SER A 263 -10.97 8.50 6.13
CA SER A 263 -11.61 7.27 6.62
C SER A 263 -12.97 7.54 7.27
N THR A 264 -13.17 8.70 7.89
CA THR A 264 -14.46 9.12 8.46
C THR A 264 -15.51 9.33 7.36
N THR A 265 -15.14 9.99 6.26
CA THR A 265 -16.02 10.20 5.11
C THR A 265 -16.33 8.88 4.39
N ASP A 266 -15.33 8.01 4.25
CA ASP A 266 -15.46 6.70 3.64
C ASP A 266 -16.49 5.83 4.38
N VAL A 267 -16.35 5.71 5.71
CA VAL A 267 -17.29 4.97 6.56
C VAL A 267 -18.70 5.59 6.50
N ALA A 268 -18.84 6.91 6.54
CA ALA A 268 -20.14 7.58 6.45
C ALA A 268 -20.83 7.27 5.13
N ARG A 269 -20.13 7.30 4.01
CA ARG A 269 -20.67 6.97 2.69
C ARG A 269 -20.99 5.48 2.55
N TYR A 270 -20.19 4.59 3.14
CA TYR A 270 -20.53 3.17 3.23
C TYR A 270 -21.84 2.95 4.01
N GLN A 271 -22.02 3.59 5.15
CA GLN A 271 -23.26 3.51 5.95
C GLN A 271 -24.48 4.09 5.20
N ALA A 272 -24.26 5.13 4.39
CA ALA A 272 -25.30 5.70 3.52
C ALA A 272 -25.66 4.82 2.31
N GLY A 273 -24.91 3.74 2.05
CA GLY A 273 -25.12 2.85 0.89
C GLY A 273 -24.54 3.39 -0.42
N GLU A 274 -23.63 4.36 -0.35
CA GLU A 274 -22.98 4.94 -1.53
C GLU A 274 -21.68 4.22 -1.92
N ILE A 275 -21.13 3.42 -1.01
CA ILE A 275 -19.88 2.64 -1.18
C ILE A 275 -20.17 1.20 -0.78
N ASP A 276 -19.67 0.26 -1.57
CA ASP A 276 -19.82 -1.18 -1.35
C ASP A 276 -18.63 -1.77 -0.57
N ILE A 277 -17.42 -1.24 -0.82
CA ILE A 277 -16.19 -1.63 -0.15
C ILE A 277 -15.41 -0.37 0.22
N THR A 278 -15.07 -0.21 1.51
CA THR A 278 -14.22 0.89 1.95
C THR A 278 -12.75 0.66 1.59
N TYR A 279 -11.95 1.69 1.70
CA TYR A 279 -10.49 1.54 1.73
C TYR A 279 -10.07 0.68 2.94
N ASN A 280 -8.81 0.23 2.98
CA ASN A 280 -8.29 -0.63 4.05
C ASN A 280 -7.97 0.13 5.35
N GLU A 281 -8.77 1.12 5.67
CA GLU A 281 -8.67 1.93 6.88
C GLU A 281 -10.06 2.30 7.39
N VAL A 282 -10.27 2.21 8.71
CA VAL A 282 -11.45 2.77 9.37
C VAL A 282 -11.01 3.72 10.48
N PRO A 283 -11.85 4.70 10.90
CA PRO A 283 -11.49 5.58 12.00
C PRO A 283 -11.27 4.79 13.30
N PRO A 284 -10.11 4.93 13.97
CA PRO A 284 -9.82 4.19 15.21
C PRO A 284 -10.89 4.36 16.28
N GLU A 285 -11.40 5.57 16.45
CA GLU A 285 -12.44 5.91 17.42
C GLU A 285 -13.80 5.26 17.13
N GLN A 286 -14.04 4.83 15.89
CA GLN A 286 -15.28 4.17 15.47
C GLN A 286 -15.14 2.65 15.39
N PHE A 287 -13.93 2.10 15.44
CA PHE A 287 -13.66 0.69 15.17
C PHE A 287 -14.50 -0.26 16.04
N ALA A 288 -14.53 -0.03 17.36
CA ALA A 288 -15.29 -0.89 18.27
C ALA A 288 -16.81 -0.81 18.01
N SER A 289 -17.35 0.39 17.80
CA SER A 289 -18.78 0.57 17.50
C SER A 289 -19.16 0.02 16.11
N LEU A 290 -18.29 0.14 15.11
CA LEU A 290 -18.50 -0.45 13.79
C LEU A 290 -18.54 -1.98 13.86
N LYS A 291 -17.63 -2.58 14.66
CA LYS A 291 -17.59 -4.03 14.88
C LYS A 291 -18.86 -4.53 15.56
N GLU A 292 -19.36 -3.80 16.54
CA GLU A 292 -20.63 -4.14 17.23
C GLU A 292 -21.84 -3.98 16.30
N GLN A 293 -21.91 -2.89 15.53
CA GLN A 293 -23.07 -2.57 14.69
C GLN A 293 -23.12 -3.36 13.38
N LEU A 294 -21.98 -3.60 12.74
CA LEU A 294 -21.90 -4.16 11.41
C LEU A 294 -21.39 -5.62 11.37
N GLY A 295 -20.88 -6.12 12.51
CA GLY A 295 -20.46 -7.52 12.64
C GLY A 295 -19.48 -7.96 11.55
N ASP A 296 -19.87 -9.01 10.80
CA ASP A 296 -19.04 -9.61 9.75
C ASP A 296 -18.78 -8.69 8.54
N GLN A 297 -19.45 -7.56 8.43
CA GLN A 297 -19.14 -6.58 7.40
C GLN A 297 -17.79 -5.88 7.67
N LEU A 298 -17.37 -5.76 8.95
CA LEU A 298 -16.04 -5.29 9.31
C LEU A 298 -15.07 -6.47 9.33
N GLN A 299 -14.31 -6.62 8.27
CA GLN A 299 -13.26 -7.61 8.13
C GLN A 299 -11.91 -6.99 8.49
N VAL A 300 -11.06 -7.75 9.19
CA VAL A 300 -9.69 -7.35 9.52
C VAL A 300 -8.75 -8.45 9.07
N SER A 301 -7.95 -8.17 8.05
CA SER A 301 -7.00 -9.13 7.48
C SER A 301 -5.57 -8.81 7.91
N PRO A 302 -4.70 -9.81 8.09
CA PRO A 302 -3.26 -9.59 8.16
C PRO A 302 -2.76 -8.90 6.89
N MET A 303 -1.74 -8.05 7.03
CA MET A 303 -1.15 -7.34 5.90
C MET A 303 0.36 -7.30 6.01
N LEU A 304 1.06 -7.71 4.96
CA LEU A 304 2.53 -7.61 4.90
C LEU A 304 2.95 -6.18 4.56
N CYS A 305 2.69 -5.28 5.51
CA CYS A 305 3.09 -3.88 5.42
C CYS A 305 3.65 -3.39 6.74
N THR A 306 4.59 -2.46 6.67
CA THR A 306 5.19 -1.80 7.84
C THR A 306 5.02 -0.29 7.74
N TYR A 307 4.47 0.31 8.78
CA TYR A 307 4.45 1.76 8.99
C TYR A 307 5.75 2.18 9.65
N TYR A 308 6.44 3.17 9.10
CA TYR A 308 7.67 3.66 9.67
C TYR A 308 7.85 5.18 9.46
N TYR A 309 8.72 5.78 10.25
CA TYR A 309 9.28 7.10 9.98
C TYR A 309 10.65 6.93 9.36
N GLU A 310 10.81 7.47 8.16
CA GLU A 310 12.04 7.43 7.38
C GLU A 310 12.87 8.67 7.64
N PHE A 311 14.13 8.48 7.97
CA PHE A 311 15.08 9.57 8.11
C PHE A 311 15.77 9.87 6.77
N ASN A 312 15.97 11.14 6.46
CA ASN A 312 16.94 11.52 5.45
C ASN A 312 18.34 11.47 6.10
N THR A 313 19.03 10.34 5.92
CA THR A 313 20.27 10.00 6.65
C THR A 313 21.49 10.86 6.25
N VAL A 314 21.37 11.64 5.19
CA VAL A 314 22.44 12.56 4.74
C VAL A 314 22.21 14.00 5.20
N LYS A 315 21.03 14.29 5.76
CA LYS A 315 20.69 15.65 6.26
C LYS A 315 20.86 15.78 7.77
N PRO A 316 21.48 16.87 8.27
CA PRO A 316 21.44 17.17 9.70
C PRO A 316 20.00 17.38 10.19
N PRO A 317 19.65 16.96 11.40
CA PRO A 317 20.52 16.27 12.38
C PRO A 317 20.57 14.74 12.18
N PHE A 318 19.89 14.20 11.17
CA PHE A 318 19.69 12.77 10.97
C PHE A 318 20.84 12.04 10.26
N ASN A 319 21.90 12.75 9.90
CA ASN A 319 23.20 12.14 9.56
C ASN A 319 23.95 11.56 10.80
N ASP A 320 23.49 11.88 12.01
CA ASP A 320 23.99 11.28 13.26
C ASP A 320 23.10 10.11 13.71
N ALA A 321 23.66 8.90 13.71
CA ALA A 321 22.92 7.69 14.11
C ALA A 321 22.44 7.73 15.56
N ARG A 322 23.13 8.46 16.46
CA ARG A 322 22.71 8.62 17.86
C ARG A 322 21.37 9.34 17.97
N VAL A 323 21.15 10.36 17.13
CA VAL A 323 19.88 11.10 17.07
C VAL A 323 18.77 10.19 16.57
N ARG A 324 19.00 9.43 15.50
CA ARG A 324 18.01 8.48 14.96
C ARG A 324 17.63 7.41 15.98
N ARG A 325 18.64 6.79 16.62
CA ARG A 325 18.42 5.76 17.63
C ARG A 325 17.68 6.32 18.86
N ALA A 326 18.02 7.52 19.29
CA ALA A 326 17.34 8.15 20.44
C ALA A 326 15.83 8.35 20.19
N LEU A 327 15.46 8.86 19.02
CA LEU A 327 14.04 9.01 18.65
C LEU A 327 13.33 7.65 18.53
N ALA A 328 14.02 6.62 18.03
CA ALA A 328 13.47 5.27 17.94
C ALA A 328 13.22 4.63 19.30
N LEU A 329 14.15 4.80 20.25
CA LEU A 329 14.00 4.32 21.63
C LEU A 329 12.89 5.06 22.39
N ALA A 330 12.78 6.38 22.21
CA ALA A 330 11.81 7.20 22.94
C ALA A 330 10.37 7.02 22.44
N LEU A 331 10.15 6.49 21.23
CA LEU A 331 8.81 6.28 20.68
C LEU A 331 8.14 5.06 21.32
N ASP A 332 7.07 5.29 22.08
CA ASP A 332 6.25 4.22 22.64
C ASP A 332 5.32 3.62 21.56
N ARG A 333 5.80 2.53 20.96
CA ARG A 333 5.09 1.81 19.90
C ARG A 333 3.79 1.18 20.38
N ASN A 334 3.76 0.69 21.63
CA ASN A 334 2.57 0.08 22.20
C ASN A 334 1.44 1.12 22.34
N THR A 335 1.78 2.33 22.82
CA THR A 335 0.80 3.42 22.87
C THR A 335 0.24 3.74 21.47
N ILE A 336 1.08 3.75 20.43
CA ILE A 336 0.60 4.00 19.06
C ILE A 336 -0.28 2.84 18.59
N SER A 337 0.21 1.59 18.68
CA SER A 337 -0.50 0.40 18.15
C SER A 337 -1.82 0.14 18.88
N ASP A 338 -1.82 0.25 20.23
CA ASP A 338 -2.96 -0.19 21.03
C ASP A 338 -3.98 0.93 21.28
N LYS A 339 -3.51 2.20 21.39
CA LYS A 339 -4.36 3.31 21.84
C LYS A 339 -4.64 4.35 20.75
N VAL A 340 -3.71 4.54 19.80
CA VAL A 340 -3.90 5.52 18.72
C VAL A 340 -4.61 4.87 17.53
N VAL A 341 -4.19 3.67 17.11
CA VAL A 341 -4.81 2.93 15.99
C VAL A 341 -5.71 1.80 16.48
N GLY A 342 -5.30 0.91 17.37
CA GLY A 342 -6.16 -0.01 18.14
C GLY A 342 -7.02 -0.98 17.32
N GLN A 343 -6.60 -1.41 16.13
CA GLN A 343 -7.39 -2.22 15.21
C GLN A 343 -6.77 -3.60 14.93
N GLY A 344 -5.71 -3.96 15.70
CA GLY A 344 -4.98 -5.22 15.56
C GLY A 344 -3.57 -5.06 15.01
N GLN A 345 -3.11 -3.83 14.74
CA GLN A 345 -1.72 -3.56 14.40
C GLN A 345 -0.79 -4.03 15.51
N THR A 346 0.38 -4.57 15.14
CA THR A 346 1.38 -5.03 16.09
C THR A 346 2.61 -4.10 16.09
N PRO A 347 3.19 -3.78 17.27
CA PRO A 347 4.40 -2.97 17.34
C PRO A 347 5.53 -3.56 16.51
N ALA A 348 6.19 -2.75 15.66
CA ALA A 348 7.27 -3.19 14.79
C ALA A 348 8.65 -2.78 15.33
N TYR A 349 9.54 -3.75 15.43
CA TYR A 349 10.94 -3.58 15.83
C TYR A 349 11.90 -3.95 14.69
N GLN A 350 11.41 -4.49 13.60
CA GLN A 350 12.11 -4.78 12.35
C GLN A 350 11.29 -4.27 11.16
N LEU A 351 11.95 -4.09 10.01
CA LEU A 351 11.29 -3.57 8.81
C LEU A 351 10.36 -4.61 8.18
N THR A 352 10.85 -5.85 8.06
CA THR A 352 10.11 -6.97 7.46
C THR A 352 9.11 -7.54 8.46
N PRO A 353 7.80 -7.63 8.15
CA PRO A 353 6.83 -8.34 9.00
C PRO A 353 7.24 -9.81 9.21
N VAL A 354 7.12 -10.31 10.45
CA VAL A 354 7.47 -11.70 10.80
C VAL A 354 6.65 -12.72 10.01
N ALA A 355 5.44 -12.35 9.60
CA ALA A 355 4.56 -13.20 8.78
C ALA A 355 5.03 -13.36 7.33
N THR A 356 6.05 -12.61 6.89
CA THR A 356 6.64 -12.76 5.55
C THR A 356 7.30 -14.12 5.41
N ASN A 357 7.02 -14.81 4.33
CA ASN A 357 7.54 -16.15 4.09
C ASN A 357 9.07 -16.16 4.08
N GLY A 358 9.69 -17.04 4.90
CA GLY A 358 11.14 -17.11 5.05
C GLY A 358 11.76 -16.07 5.99
N MET A 359 10.97 -15.20 6.63
CA MET A 359 11.49 -14.27 7.65
C MET A 359 11.54 -14.92 9.02
N GLN A 360 12.57 -14.61 9.78
CA GLN A 360 12.70 -14.95 11.19
C GLN A 360 12.59 -13.67 12.03
N ASN A 361 12.07 -13.80 13.26
CA ASN A 361 11.99 -12.68 14.16
C ASN A 361 13.39 -12.20 14.56
N ASN A 362 13.67 -10.92 14.34
CA ASN A 362 14.84 -10.24 14.89
C ASN A 362 14.38 -9.44 16.12
N THR A 363 14.74 -9.91 17.31
CA THR A 363 14.38 -9.26 18.56
C THR A 363 15.57 -8.46 19.08
N PRO A 364 15.65 -7.13 18.83
CA PRO A 364 16.74 -6.32 19.37
C PRO A 364 16.64 -6.28 20.91
N GLU A 365 17.80 -6.22 21.59
CA GLU A 365 17.88 -6.24 23.05
C GLU A 365 16.97 -5.20 23.70
N TRP A 366 16.95 -3.97 23.16
CA TRP A 366 16.15 -2.86 23.69
C TRP A 366 14.62 -3.06 23.59
N GLN A 367 14.16 -4.04 22.81
CA GLN A 367 12.74 -4.40 22.79
C GLN A 367 12.27 -4.92 24.15
N SER A 368 13.15 -5.62 24.88
CA SER A 368 12.86 -6.15 26.21
C SER A 368 12.91 -5.08 27.32
N TRP A 369 13.47 -3.90 27.06
CA TRP A 369 13.54 -2.82 28.05
C TRP A 369 12.17 -2.20 28.26
N ASP A 370 11.91 -1.76 29.51
CA ASP A 370 10.76 -0.91 29.77
C ASP A 370 10.91 0.48 29.11
N GLN A 371 9.82 1.20 28.97
CA GLN A 371 9.84 2.50 28.30
C GLN A 371 10.68 3.54 29.06
N ALA A 372 10.78 3.46 30.39
CA ALA A 372 11.58 4.37 31.20
C ALA A 372 13.08 4.21 30.87
N LYS A 373 13.57 2.97 30.82
CA LYS A 373 14.96 2.67 30.41
C LYS A 373 15.26 3.12 28.98
N ARG A 374 14.31 2.89 28.03
CA ARG A 374 14.46 3.37 26.65
C ARG A 374 14.60 4.89 26.60
N VAL A 375 13.78 5.62 27.34
CA VAL A 375 13.80 7.08 27.41
C VAL A 375 15.08 7.59 28.06
N GLU A 376 15.57 6.94 29.11
CA GLU A 376 16.85 7.28 29.76
C GLU A 376 18.02 7.19 28.77
N GLU A 377 18.13 6.07 28.06
CA GLU A 377 19.18 5.89 27.05
C GLU A 377 19.01 6.88 25.88
N ALA A 378 17.79 7.15 25.44
CA ALA A 378 17.51 8.15 24.41
C ALA A 378 17.99 9.55 24.81
N LYS A 379 17.72 9.98 26.05
CA LYS A 379 18.21 11.27 26.58
C LYS A 379 19.74 11.33 26.63
N LYS A 380 20.39 10.23 27.02
CA LYS A 380 21.85 10.12 27.03
C LYS A 380 22.42 10.31 25.62
N LEU A 381 21.92 9.55 24.62
CA LEU A 381 22.35 9.66 23.23
C LEU A 381 22.17 11.07 22.65
N LEU A 382 21.04 11.74 22.95
CA LEU A 382 20.81 13.11 22.48
C LEU A 382 21.78 14.11 23.14
N LYS A 383 22.10 13.96 24.43
CA LYS A 383 23.11 14.78 25.11
C LYS A 383 24.49 14.59 24.51
N GLU A 384 24.89 13.34 24.23
CA GLU A 384 26.15 13.01 23.55
C GLU A 384 26.21 13.59 22.12
N ALA A 385 25.05 13.71 21.46
CA ALA A 385 24.90 14.36 20.14
C ALA A 385 24.86 15.92 20.26
N GLY A 386 24.88 16.47 21.48
CA GLY A 386 24.96 17.91 21.73
C GLY A 386 23.60 18.61 21.87
N TYR A 387 22.52 17.88 22.15
CA TYR A 387 21.18 18.43 22.39
C TYR A 387 20.84 18.47 23.87
N SER A 388 20.10 19.49 24.30
CA SER A 388 19.72 19.74 25.68
C SER A 388 18.55 20.72 25.73
N GLU A 389 18.06 21.06 26.94
CA GLU A 389 17.06 22.13 27.12
C GLU A 389 17.51 23.50 26.58
N SER A 390 18.81 23.82 26.69
CA SER A 390 19.38 25.06 26.12
C SER A 390 19.63 24.98 24.63
N LYS A 391 19.70 23.78 24.04
CA LYS A 391 19.87 23.53 22.62
C LYS A 391 18.93 22.42 22.18
N PRO A 392 17.63 22.68 22.05
CA PRO A 392 16.64 21.66 21.74
C PRO A 392 16.82 21.08 20.32
N LEU A 393 16.47 19.81 20.18
CA LEU A 393 16.37 19.15 18.89
C LEU A 393 15.06 19.60 18.21
N LYS A 394 15.16 20.23 17.04
CA LYS A 394 14.01 20.68 16.25
C LYS A 394 14.08 20.05 14.86
N PHE A 395 12.95 19.53 14.37
CA PHE A 395 12.86 18.97 13.04
C PHE A 395 11.45 18.97 12.47
N GLU A 396 11.33 18.76 11.17
CA GLU A 396 10.07 18.62 10.45
C GLU A 396 9.75 17.14 10.22
N LEU A 397 8.49 16.76 10.46
CA LEU A 397 7.91 15.47 10.14
C LEU A 397 6.88 15.63 9.03
N LEU A 398 7.24 15.17 7.83
CA LEU A 398 6.39 15.16 6.65
C LEU A 398 5.43 13.96 6.68
N TYR A 399 4.16 14.17 6.35
CA TYR A 399 3.18 13.09 6.12
C TYR A 399 2.20 13.47 5.00
N ASN A 400 1.65 12.46 4.31
CA ASN A 400 0.61 12.68 3.31
C ASN A 400 -0.77 12.85 3.95
N THR A 401 -1.65 13.60 3.28
CA THR A 401 -3.03 13.86 3.72
C THR A 401 -3.78 12.55 3.92
N ASN A 402 -4.09 12.24 5.16
CA ASN A 402 -4.86 11.11 5.63
C ASN A 402 -5.14 11.30 7.13
N ASP A 403 -6.35 10.99 7.59
CA ASP A 403 -6.77 11.22 8.97
C ASP A 403 -5.95 10.42 9.98
N ASN A 404 -5.67 9.14 9.69
CA ASN A 404 -4.89 8.27 10.57
C ASN A 404 -3.43 8.70 10.63
N HIS A 405 -2.82 9.07 9.50
CA HIS A 405 -1.43 9.55 9.50
C HIS A 405 -1.28 10.82 10.31
N LYS A 406 -2.24 11.74 10.25
CA LYS A 406 -2.26 12.94 11.10
C LYS A 406 -2.33 12.58 12.59
N LYS A 407 -3.22 11.68 12.98
CA LYS A 407 -3.36 11.22 14.38
C LYS A 407 -2.05 10.61 14.88
N ILE A 408 -1.43 9.74 14.11
CA ILE A 408 -0.17 9.07 14.46
C ILE A 408 0.97 10.09 14.57
N ALA A 409 1.08 11.04 13.63
CA ALA A 409 2.11 12.07 13.66
C ALA A 409 1.98 13.00 14.88
N VAL A 410 0.75 13.38 15.24
CA VAL A 410 0.46 14.16 16.46
C VAL A 410 0.84 13.37 17.72
N ALA A 411 0.46 12.08 17.79
CA ALA A 411 0.80 11.21 18.90
C ALA A 411 2.32 11.04 19.04
N ALA A 412 3.04 10.74 17.97
CA ALA A 412 4.49 10.59 17.98
C ALA A 412 5.20 11.87 18.44
N SER A 413 4.80 13.02 17.88
CA SER A 413 5.32 14.33 18.29
C SER A 413 5.12 14.59 19.80
N SER A 414 3.92 14.28 20.31
CA SER A 414 3.59 14.43 21.74
C SER A 414 4.40 13.47 22.60
N LEU A 415 4.56 12.21 22.21
CA LEU A 415 5.35 11.21 22.93
C LEU A 415 6.83 11.64 23.04
N TRP A 416 7.44 12.11 21.96
CA TRP A 416 8.81 12.62 21.99
C TRP A 416 8.95 13.86 22.87
N LYS A 417 8.03 14.81 22.77
CA LYS A 417 8.05 16.02 23.58
C LYS A 417 7.91 15.72 25.06
N GLN A 418 6.97 14.85 25.45
CA GLN A 418 6.72 14.49 26.83
C GLN A 418 7.88 13.68 27.44
N SER A 419 8.40 12.68 26.70
CA SER A 419 9.44 11.79 27.21
C SER A 419 10.82 12.43 27.26
N LEU A 420 11.18 13.22 26.25
CA LEU A 420 12.53 13.78 26.08
C LEU A 420 12.68 15.20 26.64
N GLY A 421 11.60 16.01 26.63
CA GLY A 421 11.55 17.37 27.19
C GLY A 421 12.08 18.47 26.27
N PHE A 422 13.13 18.20 25.49
CA PHE A 422 13.81 19.16 24.62
C PHE A 422 13.77 18.77 23.12
N VAL A 423 12.70 18.10 22.71
CA VAL A 423 12.42 17.77 21.30
C VAL A 423 11.16 18.50 20.83
N ASP A 424 11.26 19.18 19.70
CA ASP A 424 10.19 19.96 19.08
C ASP A 424 10.01 19.49 17.62
N VAL A 425 8.80 19.05 17.26
CA VAL A 425 8.47 18.51 15.95
C VAL A 425 7.45 19.41 15.25
N SER A 426 7.79 19.88 14.08
CA SER A 426 6.88 20.61 13.20
C SER A 426 6.24 19.62 12.22
N LEU A 427 4.91 19.55 12.20
CA LEU A 427 4.17 18.62 11.34
C LEU A 427 3.89 19.29 9.98
N ILE A 428 4.31 18.64 8.88
CA ILE A 428 4.13 19.12 7.51
C ILE A 428 3.23 18.15 6.74
N ASN A 429 2.04 18.62 6.36
CA ASN A 429 1.09 17.86 5.56
C ASN A 429 1.20 18.21 4.08
N LYS A 430 1.14 17.20 3.21
CA LYS A 430 1.05 17.36 1.75
C LYS A 430 0.07 16.37 1.15
N GLU A 431 -0.58 16.76 0.06
CA GLU A 431 -1.36 15.86 -0.79
C GLU A 431 -0.46 14.74 -1.35
N TRP A 432 -1.05 13.57 -1.69
CA TRP A 432 -0.34 12.33 -2.00
C TRP A 432 0.76 12.49 -3.06
N LYS A 433 0.42 13.00 -4.24
CA LYS A 433 1.40 13.19 -5.33
C LYS A 433 2.53 14.14 -4.93
N THR A 434 2.18 15.29 -4.34
CA THR A 434 3.17 16.28 -3.87
C THR A 434 4.05 15.72 -2.76
N TYR A 435 3.49 14.85 -1.90
CA TYR A 435 4.24 14.16 -0.85
C TYR A 435 5.25 13.17 -1.46
N LEU A 436 4.85 12.36 -2.45
CA LEU A 436 5.75 11.44 -3.15
C LEU A 436 6.91 12.18 -3.81
N ASP A 437 6.63 13.26 -4.55
CA ASP A 437 7.66 14.09 -5.18
C ASP A 437 8.62 14.71 -4.16
N THR A 438 8.09 15.16 -3.01
CA THR A 438 8.90 15.74 -1.93
C THR A 438 9.88 14.70 -1.37
N ARG A 439 9.44 13.45 -1.18
CA ARG A 439 10.30 12.35 -0.72
C ARG A 439 11.35 11.97 -1.77
N ARG A 440 10.95 11.73 -3.01
CA ARG A 440 11.86 11.38 -4.12
C ARG A 440 12.98 12.40 -4.29
N ASN A 441 12.65 13.68 -4.17
CA ASN A 441 13.61 14.77 -4.24
C ASN A 441 14.44 14.97 -2.96
N GLY A 442 14.21 14.18 -1.90
CA GLY A 442 14.89 14.28 -0.63
C GLY A 442 14.64 15.62 0.11
N ASN A 443 13.52 16.28 -0.14
CA ASN A 443 13.17 17.59 0.44
C ASN A 443 12.43 17.46 1.77
N TYR A 444 12.95 16.63 2.67
CA TYR A 444 12.41 16.38 4.01
C TYR A 444 13.57 16.03 4.97
N GLN A 445 13.30 16.08 6.28
CA GLN A 445 14.18 15.60 7.33
C GLN A 445 13.73 14.23 7.84
N VAL A 446 12.47 14.13 8.26
CA VAL A 446 11.77 12.89 8.62
C VAL A 446 10.49 12.83 7.81
N ALA A 447 10.19 11.68 7.23
CA ALA A 447 8.93 11.47 6.54
C ALA A 447 8.18 10.26 7.12
N ARG A 448 6.87 10.37 7.25
CA ARG A 448 6.03 9.17 7.37
C ARG A 448 6.24 8.32 6.14
N ALA A 449 6.40 7.04 6.30
CA ALA A 449 6.44 6.10 5.19
C ALA A 449 5.71 4.81 5.54
N GLY A 450 5.44 4.01 4.56
CA GLY A 450 4.97 2.65 4.70
C GLY A 450 5.47 1.85 3.50
N TRP A 451 5.76 0.60 3.74
CA TRP A 451 6.08 -0.34 2.67
C TRP A 451 5.20 -1.56 2.79
N CYS A 452 4.52 -1.89 1.71
CA CYS A 452 3.78 -3.13 1.55
C CYS A 452 4.59 -4.05 0.63
N GLY A 453 4.67 -5.33 0.95
CA GLY A 453 5.44 -6.27 0.15
C GLY A 453 4.93 -6.34 -1.28
N ASP A 454 5.84 -6.28 -2.24
CA ASP A 454 5.53 -6.46 -3.67
C ASP A 454 5.29 -7.95 -3.98
N TYR A 455 5.88 -8.81 -3.17
CA TYR A 455 5.75 -10.28 -3.16
C TYR A 455 6.05 -10.81 -1.75
N ASN A 456 5.68 -12.07 -1.47
CA ASN A 456 5.79 -12.64 -0.12
C ASN A 456 7.16 -13.28 0.15
N GLU A 457 8.22 -12.42 0.24
CA GLU A 457 9.60 -12.81 0.55
C GLU A 457 10.35 -11.60 1.16
N PRO A 458 11.29 -11.78 2.13
CA PRO A 458 11.89 -10.66 2.88
C PRO A 458 12.63 -9.61 2.04
N SER A 459 13.18 -9.99 0.90
CA SER A 459 13.91 -9.06 0.03
C SER A 459 13.07 -7.88 -0.44
N THR A 460 11.74 -8.02 -0.55
CA THR A 460 10.85 -6.91 -0.93
C THR A 460 10.90 -5.74 0.06
N PHE A 461 11.16 -6.02 1.35
CA PHE A 461 11.33 -5.01 2.41
C PHE A 461 12.77 -4.52 2.51
N LEU A 462 13.75 -5.42 2.37
CA LEU A 462 15.15 -5.13 2.62
C LEU A 462 15.84 -4.46 1.43
N ASN A 463 15.41 -4.76 0.20
CA ASN A 463 16.00 -4.14 -0.99
C ASN A 463 15.76 -2.62 -1.05
N ILE A 464 14.64 -2.12 -0.50
CA ILE A 464 14.32 -0.68 -0.56
C ILE A 464 15.30 0.20 0.21
N VAL A 465 16.10 -0.35 1.11
CA VAL A 465 17.11 0.38 1.87
C VAL A 465 18.55 0.08 1.44
N LYS A 466 18.75 -0.72 0.38
CA LYS A 466 20.07 -0.93 -0.22
C LYS A 466 20.65 0.37 -0.77
N THR A 467 21.95 0.51 -0.69
CA THR A 467 22.67 1.66 -1.27
C THR A 467 22.34 1.79 -2.77
N GLY A 468 21.87 2.97 -3.17
CA GLY A 468 21.55 3.28 -4.57
C GLY A 468 20.23 2.72 -5.10
N ASN A 469 19.48 1.96 -4.30
CA ASN A 469 18.13 1.49 -4.70
C ASN A 469 17.21 2.69 -4.97
N SER A 470 16.41 2.62 -6.04
CA SER A 470 15.49 3.70 -6.45
C SER A 470 14.43 4.03 -5.39
N ASN A 471 14.07 3.06 -4.53
CA ASN A 471 13.15 3.24 -3.41
C ASN A 471 13.83 3.66 -2.10
N ASN A 472 15.17 3.75 -2.04
CA ASN A 472 15.90 4.23 -0.87
C ASN A 472 15.82 5.77 -0.78
N GLN A 473 14.66 6.28 -0.42
CA GLN A 473 14.43 7.73 -0.32
C GLN A 473 15.21 8.35 0.83
N GLY A 474 15.43 7.59 1.91
CA GLY A 474 16.21 8.00 3.08
C GLY A 474 17.70 8.13 2.86
N LYS A 475 18.21 7.69 1.70
CA LYS A 475 19.62 7.75 1.31
C LYS A 475 20.55 7.00 2.27
N TYR A 476 20.05 5.96 2.96
CA TYR A 476 20.85 5.08 3.76
C TYR A 476 21.90 4.36 2.90
N SER A 477 23.10 4.15 3.47
CA SER A 477 24.19 3.45 2.79
C SER A 477 25.00 2.66 3.81
N SER A 478 25.16 1.36 3.57
CA SER A 478 25.92 0.45 4.42
C SER A 478 26.48 -0.70 3.59
N ALA A 479 27.81 -0.73 3.43
CA ALA A 479 28.49 -1.80 2.69
C ALA A 479 28.26 -3.19 3.33
N ASN A 480 28.10 -3.25 4.67
CA ASN A 480 27.82 -4.50 5.36
C ASN A 480 26.40 -5.00 5.03
N PHE A 481 25.41 -4.11 5.09
CA PHE A 481 24.04 -4.44 4.71
C PHE A 481 23.95 -4.90 3.24
N ASP A 482 24.56 -4.16 2.32
CA ASP A 482 24.57 -4.51 0.89
C ASP A 482 25.25 -5.86 0.62
N SER A 483 26.34 -6.16 1.37
CA SER A 483 27.01 -7.45 1.32
C SER A 483 26.10 -8.59 1.78
N LEU A 484 25.35 -8.40 2.89
CA LEU A 484 24.39 -9.38 3.37
C LEU A 484 23.29 -9.64 2.32
N MET A 485 22.71 -8.58 1.76
CA MET A 485 21.70 -8.72 0.70
C MET A 485 22.24 -9.44 -0.54
N THR A 486 23.50 -9.20 -0.92
CA THR A 486 24.15 -9.93 -2.01
C THR A 486 24.33 -11.41 -1.69
N GLN A 487 24.62 -11.76 -0.44
CA GLN A 487 24.81 -13.14 -0.02
C GLN A 487 23.52 -13.98 -0.10
N THR A 488 22.33 -13.38 0.04
CA THR A 488 21.05 -14.10 -0.01
C THR A 488 20.79 -14.85 -1.32
N LEU A 489 21.41 -14.40 -2.42
CA LEU A 489 21.21 -14.93 -3.78
C LEU A 489 22.42 -15.68 -4.32
N LYS A 490 23.47 -15.94 -3.51
CA LYS A 490 24.60 -16.76 -3.96
C LYS A 490 24.17 -18.19 -4.25
N ALA A 491 24.73 -18.76 -5.29
CA ALA A 491 24.50 -20.15 -5.64
C ALA A 491 24.77 -21.10 -4.45
N GLY A 492 23.85 -22.02 -4.20
CA GLY A 492 23.93 -23.00 -3.11
C GLY A 492 23.42 -22.53 -1.74
N VAL A 493 22.96 -21.29 -1.61
CA VAL A 493 22.33 -20.82 -0.36
C VAL A 493 20.96 -21.50 -0.20
N THR A 494 20.81 -22.23 0.93
CA THR A 494 19.52 -22.86 1.27
C THR A 494 18.50 -21.84 1.77
N PRO A 495 17.20 -22.16 1.79
CA PRO A 495 16.17 -21.27 2.37
C PRO A 495 16.45 -20.90 3.84
N GLU A 496 16.95 -21.84 4.66
CA GLU A 496 17.28 -21.64 6.08
C GLU A 496 18.50 -20.69 6.23
N GLN A 497 19.53 -20.87 5.39
CA GLN A 497 20.70 -19.98 5.37
C GLN A 497 20.28 -18.57 4.94
N ARG A 498 19.42 -18.45 3.94
CA ARG A 498 18.87 -17.16 3.49
C ARG A 498 18.10 -16.45 4.59
N ALA A 499 17.24 -17.18 5.32
CA ALA A 499 16.51 -16.64 6.47
C ALA A 499 17.46 -16.10 7.55
N GLY A 500 18.56 -16.82 7.85
CA GLY A 500 19.59 -16.35 8.78
C GLY A 500 20.34 -15.10 8.30
N ILE A 501 20.54 -14.96 6.98
CA ILE A 501 21.18 -13.75 6.40
C ILE A 501 20.20 -12.56 6.50
N TYR A 502 18.90 -12.75 6.22
CA TYR A 502 17.91 -11.68 6.40
C TYR A 502 17.81 -11.22 7.86
N GLN A 503 17.90 -12.14 8.81
CA GLN A 503 17.96 -11.77 10.23
C GLN A 503 19.18 -10.90 10.56
N GLN A 504 20.36 -11.20 10.00
CA GLN A 504 21.56 -10.37 10.15
C GLN A 504 21.38 -8.99 9.48
N ALA A 505 20.70 -8.93 8.33
CA ALA A 505 20.40 -7.68 7.65
C ALA A 505 19.48 -6.78 8.50
N GLU A 506 18.42 -7.34 9.10
CA GLU A 506 17.56 -6.61 10.05
C GLU A 506 18.32 -6.14 11.30
N ALA A 507 19.27 -6.96 11.82
CA ALA A 507 20.11 -6.55 12.93
C ALA A 507 21.05 -5.37 12.55
N GLN A 508 21.54 -5.33 11.31
CA GLN A 508 22.30 -4.19 10.81
C GLN A 508 21.43 -2.92 10.69
N LEU A 509 20.18 -3.06 10.24
CA LEU A 509 19.23 -1.93 10.21
C LEU A 509 18.90 -1.44 11.63
N ASP A 510 18.75 -2.33 12.61
CA ASP A 510 18.58 -1.92 14.00
C ASP A 510 19.80 -1.13 14.51
N ALA A 511 21.02 -1.57 14.19
CA ALA A 511 22.24 -0.88 14.61
C ALA A 511 22.35 0.54 14.01
N ASP A 512 22.05 0.69 12.72
CA ASP A 512 22.21 1.94 11.97
C ASP A 512 21.00 2.87 12.05
N MET A 513 19.83 2.34 12.37
CA MET A 513 18.54 3.01 12.53
C MET A 513 18.20 3.97 11.38
N PRO A 514 18.12 3.52 10.11
CA PRO A 514 17.77 4.40 8.99
C PRO A 514 16.30 4.85 9.04
N ASN A 515 15.46 4.13 9.74
CA ASN A 515 14.04 4.39 9.94
C ASN A 515 13.58 3.92 11.33
N ILE A 516 12.49 4.47 11.80
CA ILE A 516 11.77 4.02 13.00
C ILE A 516 10.59 3.17 12.55
N ASN A 517 10.68 1.85 12.65
CA ASN A 517 9.55 0.97 12.46
C ASN A 517 8.56 1.19 13.60
N VAL A 518 7.30 1.43 13.28
CA VAL A 518 6.27 1.82 14.26
C VAL A 518 5.33 0.63 14.54
N TYR A 519 4.69 0.11 13.48
CA TYR A 519 3.83 -1.07 13.59
C TYR A 519 3.75 -1.81 12.25
N HIS A 520 3.40 -3.09 12.31
CA HIS A 520 2.95 -3.85 11.15
C HIS A 520 1.44 -3.69 11.00
N TYR A 521 1.01 -3.48 9.74
CA TYR A 521 -0.38 -3.20 9.42
C TYR A 521 -1.29 -4.41 9.55
N VAL A 522 -2.56 -4.10 9.73
CA VAL A 522 -3.70 -4.93 9.35
C VAL A 522 -4.56 -4.15 8.37
N SER A 523 -5.42 -4.83 7.62
CA SER A 523 -6.36 -4.23 6.67
C SER A 523 -7.78 -4.31 7.23
N PRO A 524 -8.26 -3.32 8.02
CA PRO A 524 -9.64 -3.23 8.42
C PRO A 524 -10.47 -2.62 7.28
N ARG A 525 -11.50 -3.35 6.82
CA ARG A 525 -12.32 -2.96 5.67
C ARG A 525 -13.77 -3.30 5.91
N LEU A 526 -14.66 -2.37 5.55
CA LEU A 526 -16.09 -2.63 5.51
C LEU A 526 -16.47 -3.12 4.12
N ILE A 527 -17.21 -4.23 4.06
CA ILE A 527 -17.64 -4.88 2.83
C ILE A 527 -19.12 -5.20 2.95
N LYS A 528 -19.93 -4.76 1.97
CA LYS A 528 -21.36 -5.05 1.93
C LYS A 528 -21.60 -6.56 1.83
N PRO A 529 -22.64 -7.10 2.51
CA PRO A 529 -22.89 -8.54 2.55
C PRO A 529 -23.18 -9.18 1.19
N TYR A 530 -23.63 -8.39 0.22
CA TYR A 530 -23.90 -8.85 -1.14
C TYR A 530 -22.66 -8.89 -2.04
N VAL A 531 -21.50 -8.41 -1.58
CA VAL A 531 -20.24 -8.55 -2.30
C VAL A 531 -19.68 -9.95 -2.06
N VAL A 532 -19.59 -10.75 -3.10
CA VAL A 532 -19.12 -12.14 -3.07
C VAL A 532 -17.74 -12.23 -3.72
N GLY A 533 -16.86 -13.06 -3.16
CA GLY A 533 -15.55 -13.37 -3.73
C GLY A 533 -14.41 -12.53 -3.20
N PHE A 534 -14.64 -11.57 -2.31
CA PHE A 534 -13.55 -10.84 -1.65
C PHE A 534 -12.83 -11.77 -0.65
N SER A 535 -11.54 -12.02 -0.87
CA SER A 535 -10.71 -12.83 0.04
C SER A 535 -9.94 -11.94 1.01
N THR A 536 -9.87 -12.37 2.27
CA THR A 536 -9.07 -11.77 3.33
C THR A 536 -7.79 -12.56 3.63
N LYS A 537 -7.44 -13.51 2.76
CA LYS A 537 -6.32 -14.43 2.98
C LYS A 537 -5.04 -14.00 2.29
N ASP A 538 -5.12 -13.17 1.23
CA ASP A 538 -3.93 -12.63 0.60
C ASP A 538 -3.25 -11.62 1.52
N PRO A 539 -2.06 -11.93 2.06
CA PRO A 539 -1.38 -11.04 2.97
C PRO A 539 -0.78 -9.80 2.28
N LEU A 540 -0.77 -9.76 0.95
CA LEU A 540 -0.38 -8.58 0.17
C LEU A 540 -1.57 -7.62 -0.06
N ASP A 541 -2.79 -8.02 0.33
CA ASP A 541 -4.06 -7.27 0.10
C ASP A 541 -4.32 -6.97 -1.39
N ASN A 542 -3.90 -7.87 -2.27
CA ASN A 542 -3.95 -7.73 -3.74
C ASN A 542 -5.28 -8.21 -4.35
N TRP A 543 -6.40 -7.65 -3.90
CA TRP A 543 -7.71 -7.99 -4.46
C TRP A 543 -7.84 -7.68 -5.96
N GLN A 544 -8.60 -8.50 -6.67
CA GLN A 544 -8.91 -8.34 -8.09
C GLN A 544 -10.42 -8.36 -8.30
N ALA A 545 -10.93 -7.34 -8.99
CA ALA A 545 -12.36 -7.18 -9.22
C ALA A 545 -12.96 -8.27 -10.12
N LYS A 546 -12.15 -8.91 -10.98
CA LYS A 546 -12.57 -10.06 -11.80
C LYS A 546 -13.09 -11.25 -10.96
N ASP A 547 -12.64 -11.35 -9.70
CA ASP A 547 -13.02 -12.41 -8.78
C ASP A 547 -14.28 -12.06 -7.96
N LEU A 548 -14.75 -10.81 -8.04
CA LEU A 548 -15.89 -10.30 -7.31
C LEU A 548 -17.20 -10.44 -8.09
N LYS A 549 -18.30 -10.55 -7.35
CA LYS A 549 -19.67 -10.62 -7.87
C LYS A 549 -20.62 -9.90 -6.92
N VAL A 550 -21.75 -9.44 -7.44
CA VAL A 550 -22.84 -8.87 -6.64
C VAL A 550 -23.96 -9.89 -6.54
N ALA A 551 -24.23 -10.37 -5.32
CA ALA A 551 -25.39 -11.22 -5.05
C ALA A 551 -26.67 -10.38 -5.01
N LYS A 552 -27.81 -10.99 -5.31
CA LYS A 552 -29.13 -10.34 -5.22
C LYS A 552 -29.42 -9.97 -3.76
N HIS A 553 -29.81 -8.72 -3.52
CA HIS A 553 -30.05 -8.13 -2.21
C HIS A 553 -31.23 -7.15 -2.21
#